data_8bb116580d32880daee6520c9712a73b
#
_entry.id   8bb116580d32880daee6520c9712a73b
#
_cell.length_a   1.000
_cell.length_b   1.000
_cell.length_c   1.000
_cell.angle_alpha   90.00
_cell.angle_beta   90.00
_cell.angle_gamma   90.00
#
_symmetry.space_group_name_H-M   'P 1'
#
loop_
_entity.id
_entity.type
_entity.pdbx_description
1 polymer ?
#
loop_
_entity_poly.entity_id
_entity_poly.type
_entity_poly.pdbx_seq_one_letter_code
_entity_poly.pdbx_strand_id
1 'polypeptide(L)'
;MMTEPTQEEIISIVYSIFDVKDMIVNPEDLQFKIDDNNFKDKFVSLARQLEFRNRVARLEKSSRQFEEKNQQELEYSNLTDWQKEAEKERANEMFIFVTKLPQMKRKWLSKSWIPRILFAVTVAMVLIDGYYRTDFVNSLSFIGEPTQMSGLYAFSLIGILGVHESGHLIAARKHKIKTTWPFFIPGVPVFGIPTFGALIQSRGLTINRDILFDIAIAGPIAGLIIAIIVSMFGAYTSPEIDAMLAEELFNESQLIEMNEPIFMIASLAIFDKGGSDKEVIMSPLLFAAWLGFLITFLNLLPAWQLDGGHMARALFGRKWHKIATYASMGVLAVLGYWFMALFILFLSTRSKDARPLDDISPLSKNRKRMFAVVVVLGFLCAPLPSTILP
;
A
#
# COMPACT_ATOMS: atom_id res chain seq x y z
N MET A 1 -4.19 -32.88 -16.99
CA MET A 1 -3.01 -32.11 -17.40
C MET A 1 -3.44 -31.22 -18.53
N MET A 2 -3.43 -29.90 -18.35
CA MET A 2 -3.60 -29.00 -19.51
C MET A 2 -2.33 -29.09 -20.33
N THR A 3 -2.45 -29.49 -21.60
CA THR A 3 -1.34 -29.44 -22.56
C THR A 3 -0.82 -28.02 -22.66
N GLU A 4 0.49 -27.83 -22.71
CA GLU A 4 1.05 -26.49 -22.97
C GLU A 4 0.50 -25.99 -24.34
N PRO A 5 0.01 -24.74 -24.41
CA PRO A 5 -0.54 -24.20 -25.66
C PRO A 5 0.56 -24.17 -26.70
N THR A 6 0.22 -24.53 -27.92
CA THR A 6 1.13 -24.41 -29.06
C THR A 6 1.40 -22.94 -29.38
N GLN A 7 2.50 -22.62 -30.04
CA GLN A 7 2.77 -21.26 -30.51
C GLN A 7 1.66 -20.77 -31.45
N GLU A 8 1.14 -21.64 -32.31
CA GLU A 8 0.05 -21.34 -33.23
C GLU A 8 -1.24 -20.93 -32.52
N GLU A 9 -1.60 -21.60 -31.42
CA GLU A 9 -2.77 -21.21 -30.60
C GLU A 9 -2.59 -19.81 -29.99
N ILE A 10 -1.39 -19.49 -29.49
CA ILE A 10 -1.10 -18.17 -28.94
C ILE A 10 -1.19 -17.10 -30.01
N ILE A 11 -0.60 -17.35 -31.17
CA ILE A 11 -0.64 -16.46 -32.33
C ILE A 11 -2.10 -16.20 -32.73
N SER A 12 -2.91 -17.25 -32.88
CA SER A 12 -4.31 -17.13 -33.26
C SER A 12 -5.12 -16.26 -32.27
N ILE A 13 -4.85 -16.40 -30.97
CA ILE A 13 -5.51 -15.60 -29.94
C ILE A 13 -5.15 -14.11 -30.07
N VAL A 14 -3.87 -13.78 -30.28
CA VAL A 14 -3.43 -12.38 -30.42
C VAL A 14 -4.04 -11.76 -31.66
N TYR A 15 -4.00 -12.44 -32.81
CA TYR A 15 -4.59 -11.97 -34.06
C TYR A 15 -6.12 -11.83 -34.00
N SER A 16 -6.81 -12.62 -33.16
CA SER A 16 -8.26 -12.49 -32.98
C SER A 16 -8.67 -11.22 -32.19
N ILE A 17 -7.73 -10.62 -31.45
CA ILE A 17 -8.02 -9.50 -30.54
C ILE A 17 -7.42 -8.20 -31.06
N PHE A 18 -6.22 -8.25 -31.67
CA PHE A 18 -5.44 -7.09 -32.08
C PHE A 18 -5.18 -7.07 -33.58
N ASP A 19 -5.10 -5.85 -34.15
CA ASP A 19 -4.56 -5.63 -35.48
C ASP A 19 -3.03 -5.71 -35.43
N VAL A 20 -2.48 -6.88 -35.79
CA VAL A 20 -1.05 -7.17 -35.75
C VAL A 20 -0.43 -6.78 -37.08
N LYS A 21 0.52 -5.83 -37.09
CA LYS A 21 1.25 -5.38 -38.25
C LYS A 21 2.48 -6.22 -38.57
N ASP A 22 3.13 -6.73 -37.53
CA ASP A 22 4.35 -7.53 -37.66
C ASP A 22 4.51 -8.48 -36.48
N MET A 23 5.24 -9.58 -36.64
CA MET A 23 5.45 -10.58 -35.62
C MET A 23 6.87 -11.13 -35.68
N ILE A 24 7.50 -11.25 -34.51
CA ILE A 24 8.80 -11.91 -34.34
C ILE A 24 8.60 -13.12 -33.44
N VAL A 25 9.02 -14.27 -33.91
CA VAL A 25 8.96 -15.54 -33.17
C VAL A 25 10.34 -15.88 -32.69
N ASN A 26 10.56 -15.82 -31.38
CA ASN A 26 11.79 -16.30 -30.74
C ASN A 26 11.50 -17.60 -29.96
N PRO A 27 12.53 -18.40 -29.62
CA PRO A 27 12.34 -19.64 -28.88
C PRO A 27 11.69 -19.47 -27.51
N GLU A 28 11.89 -18.31 -26.84
CA GLU A 28 11.42 -18.05 -25.49
C GLU A 28 10.25 -17.06 -25.42
N ASP A 29 10.06 -16.20 -26.45
CA ASP A 29 9.05 -15.16 -26.49
C ASP A 29 8.47 -14.96 -27.88
N LEU A 30 7.21 -14.53 -27.88
CA LEU A 30 6.52 -14.06 -29.09
C LEU A 30 6.34 -12.55 -28.97
N GLN A 31 6.72 -11.80 -30.00
CA GLN A 31 6.59 -10.35 -30.03
C GLN A 31 5.64 -9.95 -31.17
N PHE A 32 4.64 -9.16 -30.86
CA PHE A 32 3.65 -8.69 -31.82
C PHE A 32 3.66 -7.18 -31.87
N LYS A 33 3.93 -6.60 -33.03
CA LYS A 33 3.77 -5.18 -33.27
C LYS A 33 2.30 -4.89 -33.56
N ILE A 34 1.67 -4.03 -32.77
CA ILE A 34 0.25 -3.71 -32.87
C ILE A 34 0.04 -2.23 -33.23
N ASP A 35 -1.04 -1.99 -33.97
CA ASP A 35 -1.51 -0.64 -34.29
C ASP A 35 -3.01 -0.56 -33.97
N ASP A 36 -3.33 -0.31 -32.70
CA ASP A 36 -4.71 -0.34 -32.22
C ASP A 36 -4.98 0.81 -31.25
N ASN A 37 -5.98 1.62 -31.56
CA ASN A 37 -6.35 2.79 -30.74
C ASN A 37 -7.06 2.40 -29.43
N ASN A 38 -7.69 1.24 -29.35
CA ASN A 38 -8.43 0.76 -28.17
C ASN A 38 -7.72 -0.43 -27.49
N PHE A 39 -6.40 -0.34 -27.36
CA PHE A 39 -5.59 -1.44 -26.84
C PHE A 39 -5.82 -1.75 -25.35
N LYS A 40 -6.26 -0.78 -24.54
CA LYS A 40 -6.40 -0.94 -23.09
C LYS A 40 -7.38 -2.06 -22.69
N ASP A 41 -8.60 -2.03 -23.24
CA ASP A 41 -9.64 -3.01 -22.89
C ASP A 41 -9.36 -4.37 -23.57
N LYS A 42 -8.87 -4.35 -24.80
CA LYS A 42 -8.44 -5.53 -25.53
C LYS A 42 -7.30 -6.25 -24.82
N PHE A 43 -6.32 -5.51 -24.25
CA PHE A 43 -5.22 -6.09 -23.52
C PHE A 43 -5.65 -6.80 -22.23
N VAL A 44 -6.66 -6.29 -21.54
CA VAL A 44 -7.23 -6.97 -20.36
C VAL A 44 -7.81 -8.34 -20.75
N SER A 45 -8.52 -8.40 -21.89
CA SER A 45 -9.08 -9.66 -22.40
C SER A 45 -7.97 -10.65 -22.78
N LEU A 46 -6.96 -10.19 -23.52
CA LEU A 46 -5.80 -10.99 -23.90
C LEU A 46 -5.05 -11.54 -22.71
N ALA A 47 -4.70 -10.68 -21.74
CA ALA A 47 -3.94 -11.07 -20.55
C ALA A 47 -4.64 -12.17 -19.76
N ARG A 48 -5.97 -12.09 -19.61
CA ARG A 48 -6.76 -13.12 -18.94
C ARG A 48 -6.79 -14.45 -19.71
N GLN A 49 -6.96 -14.42 -21.03
CA GLN A 49 -6.98 -15.63 -21.84
C GLN A 49 -5.63 -16.36 -21.82
N LEU A 50 -4.54 -15.60 -21.80
CA LEU A 50 -3.18 -16.15 -21.77
C LEU A 50 -2.81 -16.67 -20.37
N GLU A 51 -3.27 -16.02 -19.28
CA GLU A 51 -3.04 -16.50 -17.90
C GLU A 51 -3.62 -17.92 -17.71
N PHE A 52 -4.80 -18.22 -18.22
CA PHE A 52 -5.39 -19.58 -18.19
C PHE A 52 -4.53 -20.61 -18.94
N ARG A 53 -3.70 -20.16 -19.88
CA ARG A 53 -2.81 -21.00 -20.68
C ARG A 53 -1.36 -20.98 -20.20
N ASN A 54 -1.12 -20.52 -18.99
CA ASN A 54 0.21 -20.43 -18.38
C ASN A 54 1.18 -19.53 -19.16
N ARG A 55 0.63 -18.48 -19.78
CA ARG A 55 1.37 -17.45 -20.53
C ARG A 55 1.09 -16.06 -19.98
N VAL A 56 2.03 -15.14 -20.18
CA VAL A 56 1.94 -13.75 -19.76
C VAL A 56 2.16 -12.86 -20.96
N ALA A 57 1.22 -11.95 -21.19
CA ALA A 57 1.41 -10.85 -22.12
C ALA A 57 1.92 -9.61 -21.36
N ARG A 58 2.83 -8.86 -21.98
CA ARG A 58 3.25 -7.53 -21.54
C ARG A 58 3.12 -6.57 -22.68
N LEU A 59 2.60 -5.38 -22.39
CA LEU A 59 2.49 -4.30 -23.35
C LEU A 59 3.63 -3.32 -23.09
N GLU A 60 4.50 -3.13 -24.07
CA GLU A 60 5.67 -2.25 -23.98
C GLU A 60 5.76 -1.35 -25.23
N LYS A 61 6.34 -0.15 -25.07
CA LYS A 61 6.74 0.71 -26.18
C LYS A 61 8.18 0.39 -26.57
N SER A 62 8.49 0.45 -27.84
CA SER A 62 9.84 0.24 -28.36
C SER A 62 10.88 1.16 -27.72
N SER A 63 10.48 2.37 -27.34
CA SER A 63 11.35 3.34 -26.67
C SER A 63 11.94 2.87 -25.33
N ARG A 64 11.29 1.92 -24.63
CA ARG A 64 11.80 1.41 -23.35
C ARG A 64 12.93 0.40 -23.53
N GLN A 65 12.94 -0.37 -24.59
CA GLN A 65 14.09 -1.21 -24.92
C GLN A 65 15.31 -0.36 -25.31
N PHE A 66 15.09 0.79 -25.92
CA PHE A 66 16.15 1.74 -26.25
C PHE A 66 16.67 2.48 -25.00
N GLU A 67 15.81 2.93 -24.06
CA GLU A 67 16.26 3.59 -22.82
C GLU A 67 17.03 2.63 -21.89
N GLU A 68 16.73 1.34 -21.87
CA GLU A 68 17.49 0.34 -21.11
C GLU A 68 18.81 -0.08 -21.81
N LYS A 69 18.90 0.02 -23.13
CA LYS A 69 20.13 -0.22 -23.92
C LYS A 69 21.01 1.03 -24.09
N ASN A 70 20.41 2.22 -24.11
CA ASN A 70 21.14 3.47 -24.37
C ASN A 70 21.53 4.19 -23.07
N GLN A 71 22.42 3.63 -22.30
CA GLN A 71 23.44 4.40 -21.54
C GLN A 71 24.52 4.97 -22.48
N GLN A 72 24.32 4.96 -23.80
CA GLN A 72 25.17 5.55 -24.81
C GLN A 72 24.54 6.83 -25.34
N GLU A 73 24.47 7.88 -24.50
CA GLU A 73 24.12 9.26 -24.89
C GLU A 73 25.00 9.84 -26.03
N LEU A 74 26.04 9.16 -26.41
CA LEU A 74 27.00 9.64 -27.42
C LEU A 74 26.57 9.39 -28.87
N GLU A 75 25.65 8.47 -29.14
CA GLU A 75 25.22 8.19 -30.51
C GLU A 75 24.08 9.09 -31.01
N TYR A 76 23.21 9.57 -30.11
CA TYR A 76 22.02 10.36 -30.49
C TYR A 76 22.38 11.76 -31.03
N SER A 77 23.51 12.32 -30.64
CA SER A 77 23.96 13.63 -31.11
C SER A 77 24.41 13.66 -32.58
N ASN A 78 24.74 12.50 -33.14
CA ASN A 78 25.27 12.36 -34.50
C ASN A 78 24.22 11.99 -35.55
N LEU A 79 22.93 11.81 -35.14
CA LEU A 79 21.85 11.45 -36.06
C LEU A 79 21.36 12.66 -36.85
N THR A 80 21.06 12.46 -38.11
CA THR A 80 20.38 13.45 -38.94
C THR A 80 18.93 13.65 -38.53
N ASP A 81 18.31 14.78 -38.83
CA ASP A 81 16.96 15.12 -38.37
C ASP A 81 15.91 14.09 -38.84
N TRP A 82 16.02 13.53 -40.05
CA TRP A 82 15.15 12.46 -40.50
C TRP A 82 15.38 11.13 -39.76
N GLN A 83 16.60 10.84 -39.34
CA GLN A 83 16.90 9.66 -38.50
C GLN A 83 16.29 9.82 -37.09
N LYS A 84 16.38 11.03 -36.51
CA LYS A 84 15.73 11.36 -35.25
C LYS A 84 14.19 11.23 -35.31
N GLU A 85 13.60 11.63 -36.45
CA GLU A 85 12.16 11.53 -36.66
C GLU A 85 11.73 10.08 -36.87
N ALA A 86 12.48 9.29 -37.63
CA ALA A 86 12.25 7.85 -37.80
C ALA A 86 12.44 7.07 -36.48
N GLU A 87 13.42 7.44 -35.63
CA GLU A 87 13.57 6.86 -34.31
C GLU A 87 12.42 7.26 -33.37
N LYS A 88 11.93 8.49 -33.46
CA LYS A 88 10.78 8.96 -32.67
C LYS A 88 9.48 8.26 -33.07
N GLU A 89 9.29 7.95 -34.35
CA GLU A 89 8.19 7.11 -34.80
C GLU A 89 8.32 5.66 -34.32
N ARG A 90 9.49 5.04 -34.45
CA ARG A 90 9.78 3.71 -33.90
C ARG A 90 9.62 3.65 -32.39
N ALA A 91 9.99 4.71 -31.68
CA ALA A 91 9.82 4.84 -30.24
C ALA A 91 8.35 4.87 -29.79
N ASN A 92 7.41 5.18 -30.68
CA ASN A 92 5.97 5.18 -30.39
C ASN A 92 5.27 3.87 -30.76
N GLU A 93 5.96 2.94 -31.41
CA GLU A 93 5.41 1.63 -31.76
C GLU A 93 5.07 0.83 -30.50
N MET A 94 3.94 0.13 -30.53
CA MET A 94 3.50 -0.70 -29.42
C MET A 94 3.72 -2.17 -29.71
N PHE A 95 4.27 -2.88 -28.72
CA PHE A 95 4.56 -4.30 -28.82
C PHE A 95 3.88 -5.07 -27.69
N ILE A 96 3.34 -6.24 -28.03
CA ILE A 96 2.89 -7.23 -27.06
C ILE A 96 3.95 -8.34 -27.01
N PHE A 97 4.54 -8.53 -25.84
CA PHE A 97 5.47 -9.62 -25.55
C PHE A 97 4.73 -10.74 -24.83
N VAL A 98 4.72 -11.94 -25.39
CA VAL A 98 4.12 -13.11 -24.78
C VAL A 98 5.21 -14.08 -24.35
N THR A 99 5.31 -14.31 -23.04
CA THR A 99 6.31 -15.21 -22.44
C THR A 99 5.63 -16.28 -21.57
N LYS A 100 6.37 -17.31 -21.14
CA LYS A 100 5.89 -18.26 -20.14
C LYS A 100 5.60 -17.56 -18.81
N LEU A 101 4.53 -17.97 -18.13
CA LEU A 101 4.23 -17.47 -16.79
C LEU A 101 5.37 -17.87 -15.84
N PRO A 102 6.06 -16.92 -15.19
CA PRO A 102 7.13 -17.25 -14.26
C PRO A 102 6.57 -18.07 -13.10
N GLN A 103 7.07 -19.28 -12.93
CA GLN A 103 6.70 -20.11 -11.78
C GLN A 103 7.28 -19.49 -10.51
N MET A 104 6.43 -18.91 -9.70
CA MET A 104 6.84 -18.42 -8.38
C MET A 104 7.18 -19.62 -7.50
N LYS A 105 8.48 -19.84 -7.22
CA LYS A 105 8.92 -20.84 -6.25
C LYS A 105 8.23 -20.55 -4.90
N ARG A 106 7.57 -21.55 -4.33
CA ARG A 106 6.97 -21.46 -3.00
C ARG A 106 8.08 -21.10 -2.00
N LYS A 107 8.08 -19.85 -1.52
CA LYS A 107 8.97 -19.45 -0.43
C LYS A 107 8.51 -20.13 0.87
N TRP A 108 9.43 -20.33 1.81
CA TRP A 108 9.19 -20.92 3.13
C TRP A 108 7.98 -20.26 3.85
N LEU A 109 7.82 -18.94 3.75
CA LEU A 109 6.69 -18.17 4.26
C LEU A 109 5.32 -18.56 3.67
N SER A 110 5.26 -19.34 2.58
CA SER A 110 4.00 -19.78 1.98
C SER A 110 3.41 -21.05 2.61
N LYS A 111 4.02 -21.60 3.67
CA LYS A 111 3.45 -22.71 4.44
C LYS A 111 2.22 -22.19 5.21
N SER A 112 1.11 -22.89 5.13
CA SER A 112 -0.20 -22.43 5.65
C SER A 112 -0.27 -22.22 7.18
N TRP A 113 0.62 -22.82 7.94
CA TRP A 113 0.67 -22.71 9.41
C TRP A 113 1.38 -21.44 9.90
N ILE A 114 2.35 -20.90 9.12
CA ILE A 114 3.11 -19.71 9.51
C ILE A 114 2.23 -18.47 9.71
N PRO A 115 1.32 -18.10 8.78
CA PRO A 115 0.40 -16.98 9.00
C PRO A 115 -0.46 -17.14 10.26
N ARG A 116 -0.87 -18.38 10.59
CA ARG A 116 -1.69 -18.65 11.77
C ARG A 116 -0.92 -18.46 13.07
N ILE A 117 0.34 -18.91 13.12
CA ILE A 117 1.20 -18.69 14.30
C ILE A 117 1.50 -17.19 14.44
N LEU A 118 1.88 -16.50 13.38
CA LEU A 118 2.13 -15.07 13.41
C LEU A 118 0.89 -14.29 13.88
N PHE A 119 -0.29 -14.67 13.43
CA PHE A 119 -1.54 -14.10 13.90
C PHE A 119 -1.74 -14.32 15.40
N ALA A 120 -1.59 -15.56 15.88
CA ALA A 120 -1.74 -15.89 17.31
C ALA A 120 -0.74 -15.14 18.19
N VAL A 121 0.54 -15.04 17.73
CA VAL A 121 1.57 -14.26 18.42
C VAL A 121 1.20 -12.77 18.44
N THR A 122 0.74 -12.22 17.30
CA THR A 122 0.31 -10.81 17.24
C THR A 122 -0.83 -10.53 18.20
N VAL A 123 -1.86 -11.40 18.23
CA VAL A 123 -2.98 -11.26 19.16
C VAL A 123 -2.50 -11.29 20.62
N ALA A 124 -1.60 -12.21 20.97
CA ALA A 124 -1.03 -12.29 22.31
C ALA A 124 -0.26 -11.01 22.68
N MET A 125 0.57 -10.47 21.76
CA MET A 125 1.32 -9.23 21.99
C MET A 125 0.39 -8.02 22.16
N VAL A 126 -0.69 -7.94 21.37
CA VAL A 126 -1.69 -6.88 21.50
C VAL A 126 -2.46 -6.99 22.82
N LEU A 127 -2.84 -8.20 23.24
CA LEU A 127 -3.50 -8.41 24.54
C LEU A 127 -2.59 -8.01 25.72
N ILE A 128 -1.32 -8.37 25.67
CA ILE A 128 -0.33 -7.99 26.68
C ILE A 128 -0.18 -6.46 26.74
N ASP A 129 -0.03 -5.81 25.60
CA ASP A 129 0.07 -4.34 25.51
C ASP A 129 -1.18 -3.67 26.08
N GLY A 130 -2.38 -4.14 25.69
CA GLY A 130 -3.65 -3.62 26.19
C GLY A 130 -3.84 -3.79 27.68
N TYR A 131 -3.38 -4.89 28.26
CA TYR A 131 -3.42 -5.13 29.69
C TYR A 131 -2.59 -4.08 30.45
N TYR A 132 -1.32 -3.92 30.11
CA TYR A 132 -0.44 -2.95 30.76
C TYR A 132 -0.88 -1.50 30.53
N ARG A 133 -1.39 -1.15 29.38
CA ARG A 133 -1.97 0.18 29.13
C ARG A 133 -3.19 0.44 30.02
N THR A 134 -4.07 -0.54 30.14
CA THR A 134 -5.23 -0.40 31.03
C THR A 134 -4.82 -0.25 32.47
N ASP A 135 -3.88 -1.07 32.93
CA ASP A 135 -3.36 -1.02 34.31
C ASP A 135 -2.74 0.35 34.61
N PHE A 136 -1.96 0.89 33.69
CA PHE A 136 -1.41 2.24 33.80
C PHE A 136 -2.51 3.32 33.85
N VAL A 137 -3.49 3.30 32.94
CA VAL A 137 -4.59 4.29 32.95
C VAL A 137 -5.43 4.17 34.20
N ASN A 138 -5.67 2.97 34.69
CA ASN A 138 -6.38 2.73 35.97
C ASN A 138 -5.66 3.29 37.20
N SER A 139 -4.35 3.46 37.14
CA SER A 139 -3.61 4.13 38.25
C SER A 139 -3.94 5.62 38.34
N LEU A 140 -4.41 6.23 37.24
CA LEU A 140 -4.79 7.64 37.17
C LEU A 140 -6.32 7.81 37.24
N SER A 141 -7.06 6.97 36.53
CA SER A 141 -8.53 6.98 36.51
C SER A 141 -9.05 5.62 36.08
N PHE A 142 -9.98 5.05 36.85
CA PHE A 142 -10.52 3.72 36.58
C PHE A 142 -11.38 3.72 35.30
N ILE A 143 -10.97 2.93 34.30
CA ILE A 143 -11.67 2.78 33.02
C ILE A 143 -12.29 1.39 32.82
N GLY A 144 -11.98 0.43 33.69
CA GLY A 144 -12.51 -0.93 33.64
C GLY A 144 -11.48 -2.00 34.01
N GLU A 145 -11.92 -3.25 34.02
CA GLU A 145 -11.05 -4.40 34.29
C GLU A 145 -10.00 -4.59 33.22
N PRO A 146 -8.69 -4.71 33.55
CA PRO A 146 -7.60 -4.81 32.58
C PRO A 146 -7.77 -5.92 31.57
N THR A 147 -8.32 -7.07 31.93
CA THR A 147 -8.56 -8.19 31.02
C THR A 147 -9.66 -7.89 30.00
N GLN A 148 -10.74 -7.22 30.40
CA GLN A 148 -11.84 -6.86 29.50
C GLN A 148 -11.40 -5.75 28.54
N MET A 149 -10.75 -4.71 29.05
CA MET A 149 -10.27 -3.60 28.23
C MET A 149 -9.18 -4.03 27.26
N SER A 150 -8.29 -4.92 27.66
CA SER A 150 -7.29 -5.52 26.76
C SER A 150 -7.95 -6.33 25.64
N GLY A 151 -9.05 -7.05 25.93
CA GLY A 151 -9.85 -7.74 24.93
C GLY A 151 -10.49 -6.78 23.91
N LEU A 152 -11.09 -5.69 24.38
CA LEU A 152 -11.67 -4.63 23.53
C LEU A 152 -10.61 -3.93 22.69
N TYR A 153 -9.46 -3.63 23.27
CA TYR A 153 -8.31 -3.08 22.59
C TYR A 153 -7.84 -4.01 21.45
N ALA A 154 -7.62 -5.29 21.76
CA ALA A 154 -7.19 -6.27 20.79
C ALA A 154 -8.22 -6.45 19.66
N PHE A 155 -9.51 -6.52 19.99
CA PHE A 155 -10.59 -6.57 19.02
C PHE A 155 -10.58 -5.35 18.10
N SER A 156 -10.40 -4.15 18.66
CA SER A 156 -10.37 -2.89 17.91
C SER A 156 -9.17 -2.81 16.99
N LEU A 157 -7.95 -3.04 17.47
CA LEU A 157 -6.74 -2.93 16.67
C LEU A 157 -6.67 -4.02 15.60
N ILE A 158 -6.93 -5.27 15.95
CA ILE A 158 -6.98 -6.38 14.96
C ILE A 158 -8.14 -6.19 14.00
N GLY A 159 -9.26 -5.62 14.44
CA GLY A 159 -10.39 -5.26 13.60
C GLY A 159 -10.04 -4.22 12.56
N ILE A 160 -9.35 -3.14 12.92
CA ILE A 160 -8.85 -2.11 11.99
C ILE A 160 -7.97 -2.75 10.93
N LEU A 161 -6.95 -3.52 11.35
CA LEU A 161 -6.01 -4.18 10.45
C LEU A 161 -6.68 -5.25 9.59
N GLY A 162 -7.54 -6.08 10.19
CA GLY A 162 -8.24 -7.15 9.50
C GLY A 162 -9.20 -6.64 8.42
N VAL A 163 -9.91 -5.54 8.68
CA VAL A 163 -10.80 -4.89 7.69
C VAL A 163 -9.98 -4.21 6.60
N HIS A 164 -8.85 -3.56 6.94
CA HIS A 164 -7.90 -3.02 5.97
C HIS A 164 -7.46 -4.09 4.97
N GLU A 165 -6.91 -5.21 5.45
CA GLU A 165 -6.46 -6.31 4.60
C GLU A 165 -7.62 -6.96 3.82
N SER A 166 -8.81 -7.03 4.42
CA SER A 166 -10.02 -7.53 3.75
C SER A 166 -10.44 -6.65 2.58
N GLY A 167 -10.25 -5.33 2.69
CA GLY A 167 -10.46 -4.39 1.58
C GLY A 167 -9.63 -4.75 0.36
N HIS A 168 -8.32 -4.98 0.54
CA HIS A 168 -7.43 -5.44 -0.53
C HIS A 168 -7.85 -6.79 -1.11
N LEU A 169 -8.20 -7.75 -0.24
CA LEU A 169 -8.64 -9.08 -0.68
C LEU A 169 -9.92 -9.02 -1.52
N ILE A 170 -10.90 -8.21 -1.11
CA ILE A 170 -12.17 -8.05 -1.84
C ILE A 170 -11.90 -7.40 -3.20
N ALA A 171 -11.11 -6.33 -3.25
CA ALA A 171 -10.74 -5.67 -4.49
C ALA A 171 -9.95 -6.61 -5.42
N ALA A 172 -8.98 -7.35 -4.91
CA ALA A 172 -8.21 -8.31 -5.69
C ALA A 172 -9.11 -9.44 -6.26
N ARG A 173 -10.04 -9.97 -5.45
CA ARG A 173 -11.02 -10.97 -5.92
C ARG A 173 -11.94 -10.43 -6.99
N LYS A 174 -12.44 -9.19 -6.86
CA LYS A 174 -13.25 -8.51 -7.89
C LYS A 174 -12.50 -8.44 -9.21
N HIS A 175 -11.20 -8.17 -9.17
CA HIS A 175 -10.32 -8.16 -10.33
C HIS A 175 -9.74 -9.52 -10.70
N LYS A 176 -10.19 -10.63 -10.07
CA LYS A 176 -9.76 -12.01 -10.31
C LYS A 176 -8.24 -12.24 -10.11
N ILE A 177 -7.62 -11.46 -9.22
CA ILE A 177 -6.20 -11.60 -8.86
C ILE A 177 -6.09 -12.53 -7.66
N LYS A 178 -5.24 -13.56 -7.77
CA LYS A 178 -4.95 -14.49 -6.67
C LYS A 178 -4.03 -13.81 -5.65
N THR A 179 -4.41 -13.89 -4.37
CA THR A 179 -3.66 -13.34 -3.24
C THR A 179 -3.36 -14.43 -2.20
N THR A 180 -2.41 -14.15 -1.31
CA THR A 180 -2.20 -14.97 -0.11
C THR A 180 -3.18 -14.57 0.99
N TRP A 181 -3.24 -15.36 2.06
CA TRP A 181 -3.79 -14.93 3.33
C TRP A 181 -2.90 -13.82 3.93
N PRO A 182 -3.47 -12.90 4.74
CA PRO A 182 -2.68 -11.87 5.39
C PRO A 182 -1.68 -12.47 6.38
N PHE A 183 -0.48 -11.90 6.41
CA PHE A 183 0.58 -12.20 7.37
C PHE A 183 0.63 -11.06 8.37
N PHE A 184 0.22 -11.30 9.61
CA PHE A 184 0.36 -10.33 10.67
C PHE A 184 1.80 -10.31 11.17
N ILE A 185 2.33 -9.12 11.40
CA ILE A 185 3.70 -8.94 11.88
C ILE A 185 3.63 -8.54 13.35
N PRO A 186 4.02 -9.44 14.27
CA PRO A 186 4.05 -9.10 15.70
C PRO A 186 5.04 -7.96 15.93
N GLY A 187 4.68 -7.04 16.78
CA GLY A 187 5.54 -5.97 17.27
C GLY A 187 6.18 -6.34 18.60
N VAL A 188 6.72 -5.33 19.27
CA VAL A 188 7.32 -5.45 20.59
C VAL A 188 6.62 -4.47 21.54
N PRO A 189 5.71 -4.92 22.42
CA PRO A 189 4.93 -4.07 23.32
C PRO A 189 5.79 -3.13 24.16
N VAL A 190 6.96 -3.59 24.59
CA VAL A 190 7.91 -2.78 25.38
C VAL A 190 8.31 -1.48 24.68
N PHE A 191 8.29 -1.45 23.33
CA PHE A 191 8.52 -0.23 22.55
C PHE A 191 7.23 0.50 22.17
N GLY A 192 6.10 0.15 22.77
CA GLY A 192 4.80 0.79 22.52
C GLY A 192 4.16 0.45 21.18
N ILE A 193 4.72 -0.48 20.41
CA ILE A 193 4.20 -0.92 19.11
C ILE A 193 3.93 -2.43 19.16
N PRO A 194 2.69 -2.86 19.48
CA PRO A 194 2.36 -4.28 19.64
C PRO A 194 2.27 -5.04 18.32
N THR A 195 2.16 -4.35 17.19
CA THR A 195 2.14 -4.92 15.86
C THR A 195 2.67 -3.94 14.81
N PHE A 196 3.36 -4.44 13.81
CA PHE A 196 3.76 -3.68 12.61
C PHE A 196 2.73 -3.78 11.47
N GLY A 197 1.51 -4.22 11.77
CA GLY A 197 0.44 -4.36 10.79
C GLY A 197 0.36 -5.75 10.19
N ALA A 198 -0.25 -5.83 9.02
CA ALA A 198 -0.39 -7.06 8.25
C ALA A 198 0.05 -6.84 6.80
N LEU A 199 0.44 -7.91 6.12
CA LEU A 199 0.87 -7.86 4.73
C LEU A 199 0.18 -8.96 3.92
N ILE A 200 -0.38 -8.58 2.78
CA ILE A 200 -0.89 -9.51 1.76
C ILE A 200 0.10 -9.56 0.61
N GLN A 201 0.47 -10.76 0.18
CA GLN A 201 1.28 -10.93 -1.01
C GLN A 201 0.38 -11.26 -2.21
N SER A 202 0.39 -10.41 -3.24
CA SER A 202 -0.24 -10.74 -4.52
C SER A 202 0.53 -11.89 -5.17
N ARG A 203 -0.19 -12.93 -5.59
CA ARG A 203 0.34 -14.06 -6.37
C ARG A 203 0.00 -13.94 -7.85
N GLY A 204 -0.91 -13.04 -8.20
CA GLY A 204 -1.30 -12.73 -9.56
C GLY A 204 -0.58 -11.51 -10.11
N LEU A 205 -0.48 -11.45 -11.42
CA LEU A 205 0.07 -10.29 -12.10
C LEU A 205 -1.01 -9.21 -12.22
N THR A 206 -0.69 -8.00 -11.84
CA THR A 206 -1.58 -6.86 -12.03
C THR A 206 -1.61 -6.49 -13.50
N ILE A 207 -2.80 -6.53 -14.13
CA ILE A 207 -2.91 -6.37 -15.57
C ILE A 207 -2.62 -4.93 -16.00
N ASN A 208 -3.22 -3.93 -15.34
CA ASN A 208 -3.08 -2.52 -15.71
C ASN A 208 -3.02 -1.60 -14.48
N ARG A 209 -2.76 -0.31 -14.73
CA ARG A 209 -2.66 0.71 -13.69
C ARG A 209 -3.97 0.95 -12.94
N ASP A 210 -5.13 0.79 -13.59
CA ASP A 210 -6.43 0.97 -12.96
C ASP A 210 -6.68 -0.09 -11.90
N ILE A 211 -6.37 -1.36 -12.19
CA ILE A 211 -6.49 -2.48 -11.24
C ILE A 211 -5.49 -2.33 -10.08
N LEU A 212 -4.25 -1.89 -10.38
CA LEU A 212 -3.26 -1.62 -9.34
C LEU A 212 -3.77 -0.58 -8.35
N PHE A 213 -4.35 0.51 -8.86
CA PHE A 213 -4.93 1.59 -8.06
C PHE A 213 -6.12 1.12 -7.22
N ASP A 214 -7.07 0.38 -7.83
CA ASP A 214 -8.28 -0.10 -7.14
C ASP A 214 -7.96 -1.00 -5.96
N ILE A 215 -6.98 -1.90 -6.14
CA ILE A 215 -6.55 -2.79 -5.06
C ILE A 215 -5.86 -1.99 -3.95
N ALA A 216 -4.98 -1.06 -4.34
CA ALA A 216 -4.21 -0.29 -3.38
C ALA A 216 -5.07 0.64 -2.50
N ILE A 217 -6.12 1.26 -3.05
CA ILE A 217 -6.98 2.19 -2.29
C ILE A 217 -7.97 1.46 -1.36
N ALA A 218 -8.34 0.22 -1.68
CA ALA A 218 -9.45 -0.47 -1.00
C ALA A 218 -9.15 -0.78 0.48
N GLY A 219 -7.92 -1.15 0.81
CA GLY A 219 -7.49 -1.41 2.19
C GLY A 219 -7.55 -0.16 3.05
N PRO A 220 -6.80 0.90 2.71
CA PRO A 220 -6.79 2.14 3.48
C PRO A 220 -8.18 2.73 3.74
N ILE A 221 -9.06 2.75 2.75
CA ILE A 221 -10.44 3.25 2.93
C ILE A 221 -11.22 2.37 3.91
N ALA A 222 -11.15 1.05 3.77
CA ALA A 222 -11.87 0.13 4.65
C ALA A 222 -11.36 0.20 6.10
N GLY A 223 -10.04 0.21 6.29
CA GLY A 223 -9.40 0.33 7.60
C GLY A 223 -9.69 1.67 8.28
N LEU A 224 -9.66 2.78 7.51
CA LEU A 224 -9.92 4.12 8.00
C LEU A 224 -11.35 4.26 8.58
N ILE A 225 -12.35 3.69 7.92
CA ILE A 225 -13.74 3.70 8.43
C ILE A 225 -13.79 3.07 9.82
N ILE A 226 -13.15 1.93 10.03
CA ILE A 226 -13.12 1.28 11.34
C ILE A 226 -12.30 2.09 12.34
N ALA A 227 -11.16 2.67 11.93
CA ALA A 227 -10.35 3.52 12.80
C ALA A 227 -11.12 4.74 13.31
N ILE A 228 -11.93 5.39 12.47
CA ILE A 228 -12.80 6.50 12.88
C ILE A 228 -13.85 6.02 13.89
N ILE A 229 -14.51 4.88 13.66
CA ILE A 229 -15.49 4.32 14.60
C ILE A 229 -14.83 4.03 15.95
N VAL A 230 -13.66 3.39 15.95
CA VAL A 230 -12.90 3.09 17.17
C VAL A 230 -12.44 4.38 17.85
N SER A 231 -12.05 5.41 17.10
CA SER A 231 -11.69 6.73 17.62
C SER A 231 -12.85 7.41 18.35
N MET A 232 -14.05 7.34 17.78
CA MET A 232 -15.26 7.87 18.43
C MET A 232 -15.53 7.17 19.78
N PHE A 233 -15.46 5.83 19.83
CA PHE A 233 -15.61 5.08 21.08
C PHE A 233 -14.48 5.37 22.06
N GLY A 234 -13.24 5.44 21.56
CA GLY A 234 -12.07 5.78 22.36
C GLY A 234 -12.16 7.17 22.95
N ALA A 235 -12.55 8.18 22.18
CA ALA A 235 -12.76 9.54 22.64
C ALA A 235 -13.84 9.62 23.72
N TYR A 236 -14.98 8.94 23.52
CA TYR A 236 -16.07 8.89 24.50
C TYR A 236 -15.63 8.26 25.82
N THR A 237 -14.86 7.18 25.80
CA THR A 237 -14.48 6.41 26.99
C THR A 237 -13.16 6.84 27.64
N SER A 238 -12.37 7.69 26.98
CA SER A 238 -11.10 8.17 27.54
C SER A 238 -11.33 9.10 28.73
N PRO A 239 -10.61 8.89 29.86
CA PRO A 239 -10.69 9.76 31.02
C PRO A 239 -9.94 11.08 30.78
N GLU A 240 -10.34 12.09 31.51
CA GLU A 240 -9.65 13.38 31.58
C GLU A 240 -9.06 13.54 32.99
N ILE A 241 -7.89 14.14 33.04
CA ILE A 241 -7.23 14.57 34.28
C ILE A 241 -7.04 16.09 34.26
N ASP A 242 -6.77 16.65 35.44
CA ASP A 242 -6.43 18.06 35.55
C ASP A 242 -5.14 18.38 34.80
N ALA A 243 -5.11 19.51 34.06
CA ALA A 243 -3.96 19.90 33.26
C ALA A 243 -2.68 20.10 34.10
N MET A 244 -2.79 20.56 35.37
CA MET A 244 -1.64 20.69 36.25
C MET A 244 -1.06 19.32 36.63
N LEU A 245 -1.93 18.33 36.92
CA LEU A 245 -1.49 16.95 37.18
C LEU A 245 -0.84 16.33 35.93
N ALA A 246 -1.40 16.57 34.72
CA ALA A 246 -0.81 16.10 33.48
C ALA A 246 0.60 16.68 33.27
N GLU A 247 0.80 17.97 33.51
CA GLU A 247 2.11 18.63 33.41
C GLU A 247 3.13 18.05 34.38
N GLU A 248 2.72 17.76 35.62
CA GLU A 248 3.57 17.09 36.60
C GLU A 248 4.01 15.70 36.11
N LEU A 249 3.07 14.88 35.64
CA LEU A 249 3.33 13.54 35.12
C LEU A 249 4.23 13.56 33.84
N PHE A 250 4.08 14.56 32.96
CA PHE A 250 4.98 14.76 31.84
C PHE A 250 6.41 15.10 32.29
N ASN A 251 6.55 16.00 33.26
CA ASN A 251 7.84 16.41 33.83
C ASN A 251 8.56 15.24 34.51
N GLU A 252 7.82 14.33 35.16
CA GLU A 252 8.36 13.12 35.77
C GLU A 252 8.61 11.99 34.73
N SER A 253 8.40 12.21 33.46
CA SER A 253 8.52 11.24 32.36
C SER A 253 7.60 10.03 32.50
N GLN A 254 6.51 10.15 33.26
CA GLN A 254 5.49 9.11 33.42
C GLN A 254 4.50 9.11 32.23
N LEU A 255 4.29 10.27 31.59
CA LEU A 255 3.52 10.43 30.38
C LEU A 255 4.43 10.83 29.20
N ILE A 256 4.05 10.43 28.02
CA ILE A 256 4.68 10.83 26.76
C ILE A 256 3.67 11.59 25.93
N GLU A 257 4.01 12.81 25.54
CA GLU A 257 3.18 13.59 24.63
C GLU A 257 3.16 12.90 23.25
N MET A 258 1.96 12.64 22.75
CA MET A 258 1.77 12.00 21.45
C MET A 258 1.04 12.96 20.52
N ASN A 259 1.60 13.17 19.34
CA ASN A 259 0.96 13.97 18.30
C ASN A 259 -0.35 13.31 17.86
N GLU A 260 -1.42 14.06 17.84
CA GLU A 260 -2.76 13.56 17.52
C GLU A 260 -3.10 13.79 16.04
N PRO A 261 -3.61 12.76 15.33
CA PRO A 261 -4.16 12.95 14.00
C PRO A 261 -5.42 13.83 14.01
N ILE A 262 -5.65 14.59 12.93
CA ILE A 262 -6.84 15.49 12.84
C ILE A 262 -8.15 14.72 13.04
N PHE A 263 -8.27 13.50 12.54
CA PHE A 263 -9.46 12.67 12.78
C PHE A 263 -9.66 12.34 14.26
N MET A 264 -8.59 12.18 15.02
CA MET A 264 -8.66 11.92 16.46
C MET A 264 -9.07 13.20 17.20
N ILE A 265 -8.48 14.35 16.90
CA ILE A 265 -8.85 15.66 17.43
C ILE A 265 -10.34 15.92 17.17
N ALA A 266 -10.82 15.65 15.96
CA ALA A 266 -12.24 15.78 15.61
C ALA A 266 -13.13 14.85 16.45
N SER A 267 -12.68 13.62 16.76
CA SER A 267 -13.42 12.69 17.62
C SER A 267 -13.49 13.20 19.06
N LEU A 268 -12.41 13.75 19.60
CA LEU A 268 -12.36 14.34 20.93
C LEU A 268 -13.29 15.58 21.01
N ALA A 269 -13.24 16.46 20.03
CA ALA A 269 -14.06 17.65 19.97
C ALA A 269 -15.57 17.35 19.92
N ILE A 270 -16.00 16.26 19.27
CA ILE A 270 -17.42 15.83 19.25
C ILE A 270 -17.93 15.51 20.66
N PHE A 271 -17.07 15.01 21.56
CA PHE A 271 -17.43 14.67 22.94
C PHE A 271 -17.01 15.73 23.95
N ASP A 272 -16.60 16.91 23.49
CA ASP A 272 -16.17 18.05 24.34
C ASP A 272 -15.04 17.64 25.31
N LYS A 273 -14.06 16.89 24.78
CA LYS A 273 -12.88 16.41 25.50
C LYS A 273 -11.65 17.26 25.20
N GLY A 274 -10.80 17.49 26.21
CA GLY A 274 -9.56 18.25 26.06
C GLY A 274 -9.80 19.77 26.12
N GLY A 275 -10.44 20.26 27.17
CA GLY A 275 -10.61 21.71 27.43
C GLY A 275 -9.33 22.34 27.98
N SER A 276 -9.34 23.69 28.17
CA SER A 276 -8.16 24.44 28.66
C SER A 276 -7.58 23.96 30.00
N ASP A 277 -8.42 23.35 30.84
CA ASP A 277 -8.06 22.95 32.20
C ASP A 277 -7.95 21.43 32.37
N LYS A 278 -8.12 20.67 31.28
CA LYS A 278 -8.15 19.21 31.29
C LYS A 278 -7.36 18.60 30.13
N GLU A 279 -6.62 17.57 30.44
CA GLU A 279 -5.92 16.74 29.46
C GLU A 279 -6.54 15.35 29.33
N VAL A 280 -6.63 14.85 28.10
CA VAL A 280 -7.20 13.54 27.80
C VAL A 280 -6.11 12.46 27.95
N ILE A 281 -6.33 11.52 28.86
CA ILE A 281 -5.47 10.34 28.95
C ILE A 281 -5.90 9.31 27.92
N MET A 282 -4.97 8.94 27.04
CA MET A 282 -5.24 8.04 25.92
C MET A 282 -5.61 6.64 26.44
N SER A 283 -6.91 6.31 26.39
CA SER A 283 -7.38 4.97 26.70
C SER A 283 -6.82 3.94 25.70
N PRO A 284 -6.77 2.63 26.05
CA PRO A 284 -6.35 1.61 25.09
C PRO A 284 -7.12 1.65 23.76
N LEU A 285 -8.43 1.95 23.80
CA LEU A 285 -9.25 2.10 22.59
C LEU A 285 -8.83 3.29 21.74
N LEU A 286 -8.60 4.44 22.39
CA LEU A 286 -8.15 5.64 21.68
C LEU A 286 -6.74 5.43 21.08
N PHE A 287 -5.87 4.69 21.80
CA PHE A 287 -4.56 4.30 21.30
C PHE A 287 -4.66 3.32 20.11
N ALA A 288 -5.63 2.39 20.11
CA ALA A 288 -5.87 1.54 18.94
C ALA A 288 -6.24 2.35 17.71
N ALA A 289 -7.07 3.39 17.89
CA ALA A 289 -7.43 4.31 16.79
C ALA A 289 -6.23 5.13 16.32
N TRP A 290 -5.41 5.63 17.25
CA TRP A 290 -4.17 6.36 16.95
C TRP A 290 -3.22 5.50 16.10
N LEU A 291 -2.99 4.24 16.49
CA LEU A 291 -2.23 3.29 15.68
C LEU A 291 -2.88 3.04 14.33
N GLY A 292 -4.20 2.94 14.26
CA GLY A 292 -4.96 2.79 13.03
C GLY A 292 -4.75 3.96 12.07
N PHE A 293 -4.79 5.21 12.56
CA PHE A 293 -4.51 6.40 11.77
C PHE A 293 -3.04 6.47 11.35
N LEU A 294 -2.10 6.16 12.24
CA LEU A 294 -0.67 6.12 11.92
C LEU A 294 -0.37 5.12 10.82
N ILE A 295 -0.89 3.89 10.92
CA ILE A 295 -0.70 2.85 9.91
C ILE A 295 -1.34 3.27 8.58
N THR A 296 -2.53 3.90 8.62
CA THR A 296 -3.18 4.42 7.42
C THR A 296 -2.37 5.54 6.80
N PHE A 297 -1.87 6.49 7.58
CA PHE A 297 -0.96 7.55 7.11
C PHE A 297 0.26 6.97 6.41
N LEU A 298 0.97 6.05 7.07
CA LEU A 298 2.15 5.41 6.50
C LEU A 298 1.84 4.68 5.20
N ASN A 299 0.72 3.94 5.14
CA ASN A 299 0.29 3.23 3.95
C ASN A 299 -0.13 4.17 2.81
N LEU A 300 -0.65 5.37 3.10
CA LEU A 300 -1.02 6.35 2.08
C LEU A 300 0.15 7.18 1.55
N LEU A 301 1.34 7.09 2.17
CA LEU A 301 2.53 7.74 1.64
C LEU A 301 2.88 7.20 0.24
N PRO A 302 3.23 8.08 -0.72
CA PRO A 302 3.59 7.66 -2.08
C PRO A 302 4.99 7.03 -2.14
N ALA A 303 5.26 6.06 -1.26
CA ALA A 303 6.57 5.48 -1.02
C ALA A 303 6.61 3.98 -1.33
N TRP A 304 7.63 3.55 -2.05
CA TRP A 304 7.99 2.15 -2.29
C TRP A 304 6.77 1.28 -2.68
N GLN A 305 6.51 0.17 -2.01
CA GLN A 305 5.38 -0.76 -2.24
C GLN A 305 4.27 -0.60 -1.20
N LEU A 306 4.24 0.52 -0.47
CA LEU A 306 3.08 0.90 0.34
C LEU A 306 1.87 1.15 -0.57
N ASP A 307 0.67 1.16 -0.04
CA ASP A 307 -0.54 1.37 -0.85
C ASP A 307 -0.51 2.69 -1.61
N GLY A 308 -0.11 3.78 -0.96
CA GLY A 308 0.13 5.08 -1.60
C GLY A 308 1.24 5.01 -2.65
N GLY A 309 2.26 4.18 -2.44
CA GLY A 309 3.31 3.89 -3.41
C GLY A 309 2.76 3.21 -4.67
N HIS A 310 1.90 2.21 -4.52
CA HIS A 310 1.21 1.56 -5.65
C HIS A 310 0.31 2.54 -6.40
N MET A 311 -0.45 3.39 -5.69
CA MET A 311 -1.29 4.43 -6.29
C MET A 311 -0.46 5.48 -7.02
N ALA A 312 0.64 5.96 -6.43
CA ALA A 312 1.57 6.90 -7.06
C ALA A 312 2.25 6.28 -8.29
N ARG A 313 2.62 4.99 -8.21
CA ARG A 313 3.17 4.24 -9.35
C ARG A 313 2.19 4.15 -10.50
N ALA A 314 0.91 3.90 -10.22
CA ALA A 314 -0.16 3.87 -11.21
C ALA A 314 -0.40 5.23 -11.85
N LEU A 315 -0.31 6.32 -11.08
CA LEU A 315 -0.57 7.69 -11.55
C LEU A 315 0.63 8.27 -12.31
N PHE A 316 1.80 8.29 -11.69
CA PHE A 316 2.96 9.04 -12.16
C PHE A 316 3.95 8.20 -12.99
N GLY A 317 3.86 6.87 -12.95
CA GLY A 317 4.82 5.99 -13.57
C GLY A 317 6.12 5.84 -12.77
N ARG A 318 7.11 5.11 -13.33
CA ARG A 318 8.32 4.65 -12.62
C ARG A 318 9.22 5.80 -12.11
N LYS A 319 9.51 6.78 -12.98
CA LYS A 319 10.45 7.87 -12.66
C LYS A 319 9.96 8.71 -11.48
N TRP A 320 8.75 9.21 -11.57
CA TRP A 320 8.14 10.07 -10.55
C TRP A 320 7.82 9.32 -9.25
N HIS A 321 7.46 8.03 -9.35
CA HIS A 321 7.27 7.18 -8.17
C HIS A 321 8.57 7.04 -7.34
N LYS A 322 9.75 6.92 -7.98
CA LYS A 322 11.03 6.93 -7.26
C LYS A 322 11.28 8.25 -6.53
N ILE A 323 11.02 9.37 -7.20
CA ILE A 323 11.17 10.71 -6.58
C ILE A 323 10.21 10.85 -5.39
N ALA A 324 8.94 10.45 -5.56
CA ALA A 324 7.94 10.47 -4.49
C ALA A 324 8.36 9.60 -3.29
N THR A 325 8.98 8.44 -3.53
CA THR A 325 9.50 7.58 -2.46
C THR A 325 10.56 8.29 -1.62
N TYR A 326 11.55 8.93 -2.25
CA TYR A 326 12.58 9.69 -1.52
C TYR A 326 12.02 10.93 -0.82
N ALA A 327 11.07 11.63 -1.45
CA ALA A 327 10.38 12.76 -0.83
C ALA A 327 9.59 12.31 0.43
N SER A 328 8.90 11.17 0.37
CA SER A 328 8.20 10.61 1.54
C SER A 328 9.14 10.23 2.68
N MET A 329 10.33 9.71 2.38
CA MET A 329 11.35 9.44 3.40
C MET A 329 11.81 10.75 4.07
N GLY A 330 11.99 11.82 3.29
CA GLY A 330 12.32 13.16 3.80
C GLY A 330 11.22 13.68 4.74
N VAL A 331 9.95 13.56 4.35
CA VAL A 331 8.81 13.95 5.19
C VAL A 331 8.80 13.15 6.50
N LEU A 332 8.97 11.84 6.45
CA LEU A 332 9.04 11.00 7.65
C LEU A 332 10.19 11.39 8.58
N ALA A 333 11.34 11.71 8.02
CA ALA A 333 12.50 12.17 8.79
C ALA A 333 12.22 13.50 9.50
N VAL A 334 11.61 14.47 8.82
CA VAL A 334 11.22 15.76 9.40
C VAL A 334 10.16 15.60 10.50
N LEU A 335 9.21 14.66 10.34
CA LEU A 335 8.20 14.35 11.34
C LEU A 335 8.74 13.50 12.51
N GLY A 336 10.03 13.15 12.55
CA GLY A 336 10.63 12.34 13.62
C GLY A 336 10.53 10.83 13.43
N TYR A 337 9.91 10.34 12.35
CA TYR A 337 9.75 8.90 12.07
C TYR A 337 10.97 8.28 11.38
N TRP A 338 12.17 8.52 11.91
CA TRP A 338 13.46 8.10 11.35
C TRP A 338 13.55 6.59 11.10
N PHE A 339 13.07 5.80 12.06
CA PHE A 339 13.07 4.35 11.92
C PHE A 339 12.28 3.90 10.68
N MET A 340 11.09 4.48 10.46
CA MET A 340 10.26 4.13 9.31
C MET A 340 10.88 4.62 7.99
N ALA A 341 11.51 5.79 7.98
CA ALA A 341 12.24 6.29 6.82
C ALA A 341 13.38 5.35 6.43
N LEU A 342 14.19 4.91 7.40
CA LEU A 342 15.28 3.93 7.19
C LEU A 342 14.74 2.55 6.79
N PHE A 343 13.63 2.10 7.35
CA PHE A 343 12.99 0.85 7.01
C PHE A 343 12.50 0.85 5.55
N ILE A 344 11.84 1.90 5.10
CA ILE A 344 11.43 2.07 3.70
C ILE A 344 12.66 2.12 2.78
N LEU A 345 13.73 2.83 3.16
CA LEU A 345 14.98 2.85 2.42
C LEU A 345 15.55 1.45 2.22
N PHE A 346 15.66 0.70 3.31
CA PHE A 346 16.19 -0.68 3.29
C PHE A 346 15.35 -1.60 2.39
N LEU A 347 14.02 -1.52 2.49
CA LEU A 347 13.13 -2.35 1.68
C LEU A 347 13.14 -1.92 0.20
N SER A 348 13.19 -0.63 -0.08
CA SER A 348 13.17 -0.10 -1.45
C SER A 348 14.41 -0.48 -2.26
N THR A 349 15.56 -0.66 -1.62
CA THR A 349 16.80 -1.10 -2.28
C THR A 349 16.82 -2.58 -2.64
N ARG A 350 16.01 -3.41 -1.96
CA ARG A 350 16.01 -4.87 -2.12
C ARG A 350 14.87 -5.43 -2.96
N SER A 351 13.83 -4.66 -3.19
CA SER A 351 12.64 -5.15 -3.90
C SER A 351 12.62 -4.72 -5.36
N LYS A 352 12.06 -5.61 -6.20
CA LYS A 352 11.77 -5.27 -7.59
C LYS A 352 10.52 -4.39 -7.65
N ASP A 353 10.52 -3.42 -8.59
CA ASP A 353 9.37 -2.56 -8.88
C ASP A 353 8.11 -3.40 -9.23
N ALA A 354 6.99 -3.09 -8.60
CA ALA A 354 5.70 -3.71 -8.90
C ALA A 354 5.15 -3.12 -10.21
N ARG A 355 5.55 -3.71 -11.34
CA ARG A 355 5.16 -3.26 -12.68
C ARG A 355 3.88 -3.96 -13.13
N PRO A 356 2.80 -3.24 -13.52
CA PRO A 356 1.66 -3.86 -14.18
C PRO A 356 2.05 -4.35 -15.58
N LEU A 357 1.29 -5.31 -16.13
CA LEU A 357 1.53 -5.88 -17.46
C LEU A 357 1.33 -4.82 -18.57
N ASP A 358 0.30 -3.97 -18.40
CA ASP A 358 0.12 -2.75 -19.19
C ASP A 358 0.55 -1.54 -18.34
N ASP A 359 1.77 -1.09 -18.56
CA ASP A 359 2.32 0.10 -17.93
C ASP A 359 2.30 1.33 -18.86
N ILE A 360 1.67 1.22 -20.04
CA ILE A 360 1.57 2.29 -21.04
C ILE A 360 0.27 3.06 -20.86
N SER A 361 -0.85 2.34 -20.67
CA SER A 361 -2.17 2.96 -20.53
C SER A 361 -2.22 3.94 -19.36
N PRO A 362 -2.70 5.17 -19.58
CA PRO A 362 -2.82 6.13 -18.50
C PRO A 362 -3.89 5.70 -17.49
N LEU A 363 -3.73 6.11 -16.24
CA LEU A 363 -4.75 5.97 -15.21
C LEU A 363 -6.03 6.71 -15.61
N SER A 364 -7.20 6.12 -15.37
CA SER A 364 -8.50 6.73 -15.70
C SER A 364 -8.75 8.04 -14.95
N LYS A 365 -9.53 8.95 -15.53
CA LYS A 365 -9.79 10.31 -14.98
C LYS A 365 -10.37 10.27 -13.56
N ASN A 366 -11.29 9.34 -13.29
CA ASN A 366 -11.91 9.23 -11.97
C ASN A 366 -10.89 8.81 -10.90
N ARG A 367 -9.99 7.88 -11.20
CA ARG A 367 -8.93 7.43 -10.28
C ARG A 367 -7.89 8.52 -10.02
N LYS A 368 -7.61 9.36 -11.02
CA LYS A 368 -6.77 10.56 -10.82
C LYS A 368 -7.39 11.51 -9.79
N ARG A 369 -8.72 11.72 -9.84
CA ARG A 369 -9.44 12.54 -8.84
C ARG A 369 -9.44 11.87 -7.46
N MET A 370 -9.65 10.55 -7.41
CA MET A 370 -9.57 9.79 -6.15
C MET A 370 -8.19 9.88 -5.50
N PHE A 371 -7.11 9.95 -6.27
CA PHE A 371 -5.77 10.12 -5.71
C PHE A 371 -5.63 11.45 -4.94
N ALA A 372 -6.26 12.54 -5.40
CA ALA A 372 -6.27 13.80 -4.65
C ALA A 372 -6.98 13.64 -3.28
N VAL A 373 -8.09 12.89 -3.25
CA VAL A 373 -8.78 12.56 -1.98
C VAL A 373 -7.87 11.75 -1.07
N VAL A 374 -7.13 10.76 -1.61
CA VAL A 374 -6.18 9.95 -0.85
C VAL A 374 -5.11 10.80 -0.17
N VAL A 375 -4.58 11.81 -0.87
CA VAL A 375 -3.58 12.75 -0.29
C VAL A 375 -4.16 13.51 0.89
N VAL A 376 -5.41 14.00 0.76
CA VAL A 376 -6.12 14.68 1.86
C VAL A 376 -6.35 13.73 3.04
N LEU A 377 -6.81 12.50 2.80
CA LEU A 377 -7.00 11.51 3.85
C LEU A 377 -5.67 11.16 4.56
N GLY A 378 -4.58 11.04 3.80
CA GLY A 378 -3.24 10.84 4.36
C GLY A 378 -2.85 11.97 5.31
N PHE A 379 -3.10 13.22 4.94
CA PHE A 379 -2.85 14.38 5.80
C PHE A 379 -3.71 14.37 7.07
N LEU A 380 -4.99 14.03 6.96
CA LEU A 380 -5.92 13.96 8.10
C LEU A 380 -5.59 12.81 9.08
N CYS A 381 -4.93 11.76 8.60
CA CYS A 381 -4.43 10.65 9.40
C CYS A 381 -3.04 10.90 10.00
N ALA A 382 -2.32 11.92 9.53
CA ALA A 382 -0.94 12.18 9.96
C ALA A 382 -0.92 12.66 11.41
N PRO A 383 -0.12 12.05 12.31
CA PRO A 383 0.14 12.60 13.63
C PRO A 383 1.16 13.76 13.46
N LEU A 384 0.64 14.96 13.31
CA LEU A 384 1.42 16.17 13.08
C LEU A 384 1.89 16.76 14.41
N PRO A 385 3.15 17.24 14.49
CA PRO A 385 3.62 17.96 15.67
C PRO A 385 2.72 19.14 16.03
N SER A 386 2.47 19.36 17.32
CA SER A 386 1.68 20.48 17.87
C SER A 386 2.15 21.85 17.37
N THR A 387 3.42 21.96 16.98
CA THR A 387 4.01 23.17 16.37
C THR A 387 3.47 23.49 14.97
N ILE A 388 2.80 22.56 14.29
CA ILE A 388 2.25 22.71 12.93
C ILE A 388 0.74 22.98 12.99
N LEU A 389 0.06 22.50 14.02
CA LEU A 389 -1.36 22.74 14.28
C LEU A 389 -1.48 23.73 15.44
N PRO A 390 -2.11 24.90 15.25
CA PRO A 390 -2.32 25.88 16.30
C PRO A 390 -3.28 25.36 17.37
#